data_fc0d35db40f119e6b2272653b3f4a8b9
#
_entry.id   fc0d35db40f119e6b2272653b3f4a8b9
#
_cell.length_a   1.000
_cell.length_b   1.000
_cell.length_c   1.000
_cell.angle_alpha   90.00
_cell.angle_beta   90.00
_cell.angle_gamma   90.00
#
_symmetry.space_group_name_H-M   'P 1'
#
loop_
_entity.id
_entity.type
_entity.pdbx_description
1 polymer ?
#
loop_
_entity_poly.entity_id
_entity_poly.type
_entity_poly.pdbx_seq_one_letter_code
_entity_poly.pdbx_strand_id
1 'polypeptide(L)'
;METPQPSMHPRQTALDRLSRDAIGEQTVYYRDHPGKLLNAQHPVNLADTPRILDERALIDYLCCAFVPGSRTMFAGVSELRPGVDWDGLGLAPTDAPLLLDSNNFNRPLDWYAKHLKELLTTVISEHLAPLAGQPICVFLSGGLDSSLVAAFVKQLHDGDVHTISIHFGDAYANELEWSGMVAEHLGTKHHVLEITERTIHERTADVMGMLDDPIGDPLTTPNLIMFEKAASLGLRHIFNGEGGDPTFGGPKNVPMVLHQVYGGHTDELAAMYFRSFQKCFDDLDALLNPQIQRPGVHELSQLLHPYLSDDSAVMQSFLNRLMWMNVRLKGADQILAKVRDIGGATGVQAHSPLFDERIVQAGFEVPAALKLDGRREKAVLKDAVKGLLPDAVIERPKSGMMVPVQKWFRGPLKPWAEELLLGKEACIAPYIRQEPLRAWLEYAQMTYPRHGVKIWLVLALELWLKTHGFESHSWPQPARKWWTFR
;
A
#
# COMPACT_ATOMS: atom_id res chain seq x y z
N MET A 1 31.52 19.39 -18.73
CA MET A 1 30.80 19.84 -17.54
C MET A 1 30.44 18.56 -16.80
N GLU A 2 31.22 18.24 -15.79
CA GLU A 2 31.00 17.04 -14.96
C GLU A 2 29.86 17.30 -14.02
N THR A 3 28.88 16.41 -14.05
CA THR A 3 27.79 16.37 -13.07
C THR A 3 28.37 15.88 -11.74
N PRO A 4 28.11 16.55 -10.61
CA PRO A 4 28.55 16.06 -9.32
C PRO A 4 27.72 14.84 -8.92
N GLN A 5 28.36 13.69 -8.75
CA GLN A 5 27.81 12.56 -8.03
C GLN A 5 27.63 12.94 -6.55
N PRO A 6 26.48 12.70 -5.94
CA PRO A 6 26.34 12.83 -4.50
C PRO A 6 27.03 11.64 -3.82
N SER A 7 28.18 11.86 -3.24
CA SER A 7 28.80 10.94 -2.28
C SER A 7 28.03 11.05 -0.95
N MET A 8 26.94 10.33 -0.82
CA MET A 8 26.30 10.09 0.47
C MET A 8 26.72 8.70 0.97
N HIS A 9 27.76 8.65 1.79
CA HIS A 9 27.89 7.56 2.75
C HIS A 9 26.97 7.88 3.92
N PRO A 10 25.86 7.16 4.11
CA PRO A 10 25.01 7.35 5.28
C PRO A 10 25.80 6.89 6.50
N ARG A 11 25.76 7.72 7.54
CA ARG A 11 26.34 7.38 8.84
C ARG A 11 25.54 6.20 9.41
N GLN A 12 26.14 5.02 9.48
CA GLN A 12 25.65 3.94 10.32
C GLN A 12 25.75 4.41 11.76
N THR A 13 24.62 4.67 12.40
CA THR A 13 24.58 4.99 13.82
C THR A 13 24.23 3.72 14.58
N ALA A 14 25.07 3.32 15.53
CA ALA A 14 24.67 2.37 16.54
C ALA A 14 23.76 3.14 17.52
N LEU A 15 22.49 2.74 17.59
CA LEU A 15 21.55 3.28 18.56
C LEU A 15 21.34 2.24 19.66
N ASP A 16 21.21 2.72 20.88
CA ASP A 16 20.90 1.87 22.03
C ASP A 16 19.42 1.44 22.07
N ARG A 17 18.59 2.08 21.27
CA ARG A 17 17.15 1.78 21.16
C ARG A 17 16.62 2.13 19.78
N LEU A 18 15.78 1.27 19.20
CA LEU A 18 14.96 1.53 18.02
C LEU A 18 13.49 1.44 18.41
N SER A 19 12.66 2.30 17.87
CA SER A 19 11.22 2.32 18.14
C SER A 19 10.46 2.64 16.86
N ARG A 20 9.31 1.97 16.65
CA ARG A 20 8.36 2.28 15.59
C ARG A 20 6.98 2.48 16.18
N ASP A 21 6.30 3.54 15.77
CA ASP A 21 4.94 3.87 16.20
C ASP A 21 3.94 2.73 15.97
N ALA A 22 2.81 2.75 16.66
CA ALA A 22 1.81 1.68 16.64
C ALA A 22 1.18 1.45 15.25
N ILE A 23 1.13 2.47 14.41
CA ILE A 23 0.53 2.42 13.07
C ILE A 23 1.56 2.09 12.00
N GLY A 24 2.84 2.44 12.23
CA GLY A 24 3.94 2.25 11.28
C GLY A 24 4.07 3.40 10.28
N GLU A 25 3.78 4.62 10.68
CA GLU A 25 3.95 5.81 9.84
C GLU A 25 5.42 6.01 9.46
N GLN A 26 6.31 5.80 10.43
CA GLN A 26 7.75 5.78 10.20
C GLN A 26 8.24 4.36 9.97
N THR A 27 9.33 4.21 9.23
CA THR A 27 10.04 2.93 9.06
C THR A 27 11.42 2.98 9.67
N VAL A 28 11.84 1.83 10.18
CA VAL A 28 13.20 1.63 10.72
C VAL A 28 13.71 0.30 10.18
N TYR A 29 14.80 0.35 9.42
CA TYR A 29 15.46 -0.85 8.91
C TYR A 29 16.66 -1.18 9.78
N TYR A 30 16.88 -2.47 10.01
CA TYR A 30 17.99 -2.95 10.80
C TYR A 30 18.59 -4.23 10.23
N ARG A 31 19.83 -4.48 10.60
CA ARG A 31 20.55 -5.71 10.32
C ARG A 31 21.26 -6.18 11.58
N ASP A 32 21.05 -7.42 11.92
CA ASP A 32 21.76 -8.06 13.02
C ASP A 32 23.21 -8.36 12.58
N HIS A 33 24.18 -7.88 13.36
CA HIS A 33 25.59 -8.07 13.10
C HIS A 33 26.26 -8.50 14.41
N PRO A 34 27.21 -9.45 14.43
CA PRO A 34 27.84 -9.90 15.65
C PRO A 34 28.26 -8.76 16.58
N GLY A 35 27.62 -8.69 17.75
CA GLY A 35 27.89 -7.68 18.79
C GLY A 35 27.30 -6.31 18.61
N LYS A 36 26.51 -6.04 17.53
CA LYS A 36 25.80 -4.77 17.34
C LYS A 36 24.63 -4.89 16.36
N LEU A 37 23.62 -4.07 16.55
CA LEU A 37 22.57 -3.83 15.57
C LEU A 37 22.95 -2.64 14.68
N LEU A 38 22.96 -2.85 13.38
CA LEU A 38 23.11 -1.77 12.41
C LEU A 38 21.69 -1.30 12.03
N ASN A 39 21.50 0.00 11.88
CA ASN A 39 20.25 0.56 11.40
C ASN A 39 20.48 1.60 10.31
N ALA A 40 19.48 1.80 9.47
CA ALA A 40 19.48 2.80 8.42
C ALA A 40 18.04 3.24 8.10
N GLN A 41 17.93 4.40 7.47
CA GLN A 41 16.67 4.94 6.97
C GLN A 41 16.17 4.18 5.73
N HIS A 42 17.09 3.63 4.93
CA HIS A 42 16.79 2.87 3.72
C HIS A 42 17.46 1.49 3.78
N PRO A 43 16.77 0.39 3.43
CA PRO A 43 17.30 -0.96 3.58
C PRO A 43 18.49 -1.24 2.66
N VAL A 44 18.54 -0.59 1.50
CA VAL A 44 19.65 -0.70 0.55
C VAL A 44 21.01 -0.34 1.16
N ASN A 45 21.02 0.50 2.20
CA ASN A 45 22.24 0.91 2.91
C ASN A 45 22.78 -0.15 3.88
N LEU A 46 21.98 -1.15 4.21
CA LEU A 46 22.34 -2.29 5.06
C LEU A 46 22.61 -3.56 4.26
N ALA A 47 22.24 -3.58 3.00
CA ALA A 47 22.30 -4.77 2.16
C ALA A 47 23.72 -5.07 1.67
N ASP A 48 24.04 -6.36 1.48
CA ASP A 48 25.30 -6.84 0.96
C ASP A 48 25.54 -6.43 -0.51
N THR A 49 26.79 -6.52 -0.95
CA THR A 49 27.19 -6.38 -2.34
C THR A 49 28.05 -7.59 -2.73
N PRO A 50 27.66 -8.41 -3.72
CA PRO A 50 26.45 -8.29 -4.57
C PRO A 50 25.13 -8.39 -3.78
N ARG A 51 24.04 -7.87 -4.36
CA ARG A 51 22.72 -7.92 -3.76
C ARG A 51 22.21 -9.36 -3.75
N ILE A 52 21.70 -9.79 -2.61
CA ILE A 52 21.07 -11.12 -2.43
C ILE A 52 19.60 -10.91 -2.12
N LEU A 53 18.73 -11.54 -2.91
CA LEU A 53 17.29 -11.47 -2.73
C LEU A 53 16.84 -12.38 -1.57
N ASP A 54 15.94 -11.89 -0.73
CA ASP A 54 15.20 -12.74 0.22
C ASP A 54 14.08 -13.47 -0.52
N GLU A 55 14.25 -14.78 -0.72
CA GLU A 55 13.28 -15.60 -1.46
C GLU A 55 11.92 -15.66 -0.78
N ARG A 56 11.87 -15.52 0.55
CA ARG A 56 10.61 -15.49 1.27
C ARG A 56 9.90 -14.16 1.08
N ALA A 57 10.60 -13.03 1.12
CA ALA A 57 10.04 -11.71 0.82
C ALA A 57 9.52 -11.65 -0.62
N LEU A 58 10.21 -12.28 -1.57
CA LEU A 58 9.72 -12.45 -2.95
C LEU A 58 8.37 -13.14 -2.99
N ILE A 59 8.21 -14.27 -2.29
CA ILE A 59 6.96 -15.04 -2.26
C ILE A 59 5.83 -14.22 -1.61
N ASP A 60 6.11 -13.59 -0.49
CA ASP A 60 5.17 -12.73 0.22
C ASP A 60 4.72 -11.55 -0.69
N TYR A 61 5.64 -10.93 -1.43
CA TYR A 61 5.34 -9.93 -2.45
C TYR A 61 4.44 -10.46 -3.57
N LEU A 62 4.76 -11.63 -4.11
CA LEU A 62 3.93 -12.25 -5.17
C LEU A 62 2.50 -12.55 -4.70
N CYS A 63 2.31 -12.79 -3.40
CA CYS A 63 0.99 -12.99 -2.79
C CYS A 63 0.25 -11.69 -2.51
N CYS A 64 0.94 -10.64 -2.04
CA CYS A 64 0.34 -9.42 -1.49
C CYS A 64 0.49 -8.19 -2.38
N ALA A 65 1.46 -8.17 -3.30
CA ALA A 65 1.92 -7.01 -4.06
C ALA A 65 2.71 -5.97 -3.24
N PHE A 66 3.19 -6.34 -2.09
CA PHE A 66 4.14 -5.65 -1.23
C PHE A 66 4.80 -6.69 -0.32
N VAL A 67 5.87 -6.32 0.37
CA VAL A 67 6.54 -7.20 1.35
C VAL A 67 5.91 -6.96 2.71
N PRO A 68 5.04 -7.84 3.20
CA PRO A 68 4.43 -7.66 4.52
C PRO A 68 5.35 -8.17 5.62
N GLY A 69 5.35 -7.51 6.75
CA GLY A 69 6.03 -8.03 7.92
C GLY A 69 7.40 -7.43 8.14
N SER A 70 8.26 -8.21 8.80
CA SER A 70 9.60 -7.74 9.17
C SER A 70 10.66 -7.98 8.11
N ARG A 71 10.33 -8.63 6.99
CA ARG A 71 11.29 -8.88 5.91
C ARG A 71 11.41 -7.66 5.00
N THR A 72 12.53 -7.62 4.30
CA THR A 72 12.71 -6.76 3.12
C THR A 72 13.16 -7.64 1.94
N MET A 73 13.15 -7.12 0.73
CA MET A 73 13.71 -7.84 -0.42
C MET A 73 15.22 -8.08 -0.31
N PHE A 74 15.92 -7.40 0.59
CA PHE A 74 17.35 -7.57 0.81
C PHE A 74 17.59 -8.63 1.88
N ALA A 75 18.18 -9.75 1.53
CA ALA A 75 18.49 -10.83 2.47
C ALA A 75 19.31 -10.35 3.68
N GLY A 76 18.86 -10.71 4.88
CA GLY A 76 19.51 -10.32 6.14
C GLY A 76 19.23 -8.89 6.59
N VAL A 77 18.40 -8.13 5.88
CA VAL A 77 17.90 -6.81 6.32
C VAL A 77 16.44 -6.95 6.75
N SER A 78 16.12 -6.41 7.90
CA SER A 78 14.77 -6.46 8.47
C SER A 78 14.21 -5.07 8.69
N GLU A 79 12.89 -4.96 8.66
CA GLU A 79 12.11 -3.80 9.05
C GLU A 79 11.54 -4.01 10.46
N LEU A 80 11.63 -3.00 11.32
CA LEU A 80 11.01 -3.04 12.63
C LEU A 80 9.50 -3.00 12.47
N ARG A 81 8.79 -3.91 13.12
CA ARG A 81 7.32 -3.97 13.03
C ARG A 81 6.66 -2.75 13.67
N PRO A 82 5.50 -2.28 13.15
CA PRO A 82 4.72 -1.27 13.84
C PRO A 82 4.43 -1.67 15.29
N GLY A 83 4.58 -0.73 16.23
CA GLY A 83 4.36 -0.99 17.64
C GLY A 83 5.36 -1.96 18.26
N VAL A 84 6.61 -1.98 17.79
CA VAL A 84 7.69 -2.79 18.34
C VAL A 84 8.89 -1.89 18.62
N ASP A 85 9.49 -2.10 19.79
CA ASP A 85 10.74 -1.51 20.21
C ASP A 85 11.86 -2.56 20.18
N TRP A 86 13.07 -2.12 19.95
CA TRP A 86 14.28 -2.86 20.23
C TRP A 86 15.10 -2.06 21.27
N ASP A 87 15.43 -2.70 22.40
CA ASP A 87 16.06 -2.08 23.57
C ASP A 87 17.53 -2.48 23.77
N GLY A 88 18.14 -3.11 22.77
CA GLY A 88 19.50 -3.65 22.85
C GLY A 88 19.56 -5.10 23.35
N LEU A 89 18.49 -5.64 23.89
CA LEU A 89 18.38 -7.01 24.40
C LEU A 89 17.48 -7.89 23.51
N GLY A 90 16.48 -7.26 22.86
CA GLY A 90 15.58 -7.97 21.97
C GLY A 90 14.43 -7.09 21.46
N LEU A 91 13.57 -7.69 20.64
CA LEU A 91 12.34 -7.05 20.16
C LEU A 91 11.24 -7.23 21.21
N ALA A 92 10.62 -6.13 21.60
CA ALA A 92 9.49 -6.14 22.55
C ALA A 92 8.35 -5.28 21.97
N PRO A 93 7.07 -5.54 22.31
CA PRO A 93 5.99 -4.59 22.04
C PRO A 93 6.33 -3.23 22.62
N THR A 94 5.93 -2.15 21.94
CA THR A 94 6.08 -0.79 22.50
C THR A 94 5.30 -0.66 23.78
N ASP A 95 5.75 0.21 24.68
CA ASP A 95 5.03 0.53 25.91
C ASP A 95 3.70 1.27 25.68
N ALA A 96 3.44 1.69 24.43
CA ALA A 96 2.20 2.35 24.01
C ALA A 96 1.39 1.46 23.05
N PRO A 97 0.71 0.40 23.54
CA PRO A 97 -0.25 -0.32 22.73
C PRO A 97 -1.39 0.62 22.33
N LEU A 98 -2.11 0.31 21.24
CA LEU A 98 -3.32 1.04 20.88
C LEU A 98 -4.29 1.00 22.09
N LEU A 99 -4.39 2.11 22.81
CA LEU A 99 -5.18 2.21 24.04
C LEU A 99 -6.62 2.55 23.67
N LEU A 100 -7.52 1.58 23.76
CA LEU A 100 -8.94 1.80 23.53
C LEU A 100 -9.63 2.16 24.84
N ASP A 101 -10.46 3.20 24.80
CA ASP A 101 -11.27 3.60 25.95
C ASP A 101 -12.58 2.77 25.99
N SER A 102 -12.67 1.86 26.96
CA SER A 102 -13.88 1.04 27.15
C SER A 102 -15.15 1.86 27.41
N ASN A 103 -15.03 3.11 27.88
CA ASN A 103 -16.15 4.02 28.06
C ASN A 103 -16.80 4.42 26.72
N ASN A 104 -16.07 4.29 25.63
CA ASN A 104 -16.56 4.59 24.28
C ASN A 104 -17.32 3.43 23.66
N PHE A 105 -17.28 2.22 24.23
CA PHE A 105 -17.98 1.07 23.68
C PHE A 105 -19.49 1.18 23.85
N ASN A 106 -20.24 0.58 22.91
CA ASN A 106 -21.70 0.51 22.94
C ASN A 106 -22.42 1.87 22.93
N ARG A 107 -21.82 2.90 22.33
CA ARG A 107 -22.47 4.18 22.07
C ARG A 107 -23.32 4.11 20.79
N PRO A 108 -24.32 5.00 20.64
CA PRO A 108 -25.10 5.09 19.40
C PRO A 108 -24.26 5.70 18.25
N LEU A 109 -24.72 5.48 17.00
CA LEU A 109 -24.02 5.92 15.79
C LEU A 109 -23.74 7.43 15.75
N ASP A 110 -24.71 8.23 16.15
CA ASP A 110 -24.60 9.70 16.19
C ASP A 110 -23.54 10.18 17.17
N TRP A 111 -23.35 9.47 18.29
CA TRP A 111 -22.28 9.75 19.23
C TRP A 111 -20.93 9.52 18.58
N TYR A 112 -20.73 8.36 17.93
CA TYR A 112 -19.46 8.06 17.24
C TYR A 112 -19.19 9.05 16.11
N ALA A 113 -20.19 9.41 15.33
CA ALA A 113 -20.05 10.37 14.25
C ALA A 113 -19.63 11.75 14.75
N LYS A 114 -20.22 12.23 15.86
CA LYS A 114 -19.87 13.49 16.50
C LYS A 114 -18.44 13.44 17.08
N HIS A 115 -18.12 12.39 17.83
CA HIS A 115 -16.80 12.19 18.42
C HIS A 115 -15.72 12.14 17.34
N LEU A 116 -15.93 11.39 16.26
CA LEU A 116 -15.02 11.32 15.14
C LEU A 116 -14.85 12.68 14.44
N LYS A 117 -15.94 13.44 14.27
CA LYS A 117 -15.88 14.79 13.69
C LYS A 117 -15.01 15.73 14.52
N GLU A 118 -15.17 15.72 15.86
CA GLU A 118 -14.36 16.49 16.79
C GLU A 118 -12.89 16.08 16.73
N LEU A 119 -12.62 14.78 16.69
CA LEU A 119 -11.28 14.24 16.62
C LEU A 119 -10.59 14.54 15.28
N LEU A 120 -11.29 14.39 14.16
CA LEU A 120 -10.79 14.80 12.83
C LEU A 120 -10.48 16.30 12.78
N THR A 121 -11.33 17.13 13.37
CA THR A 121 -11.08 18.56 13.48
C THR A 121 -9.77 18.84 14.23
N THR A 122 -9.55 18.17 15.36
CA THR A 122 -8.33 18.31 16.17
C THR A 122 -7.10 17.85 15.39
N VAL A 123 -7.11 16.62 14.88
CA VAL A 123 -5.97 16.01 14.18
C VAL A 123 -5.59 16.83 12.94
N ILE A 124 -6.56 17.19 12.10
CA ILE A 124 -6.28 17.96 10.88
C ILE A 124 -5.80 19.38 11.22
N SER A 125 -6.35 20.01 12.27
CA SER A 125 -5.86 21.32 12.74
C SER A 125 -4.41 21.25 13.20
N GLU A 126 -4.00 20.20 13.92
CA GLU A 126 -2.62 19.99 14.33
C GLU A 126 -1.66 19.85 13.14
N HIS A 127 -2.07 19.09 12.11
CA HIS A 127 -1.29 18.99 10.87
C HIS A 127 -1.21 20.33 10.11
N LEU A 128 -2.26 21.15 10.16
CA LEU A 128 -2.32 22.42 9.44
C LEU A 128 -1.63 23.57 10.21
N ALA A 129 -1.53 23.50 11.53
CA ALA A 129 -0.97 24.59 12.36
C ALA A 129 0.42 25.08 11.90
N PRO A 130 1.40 24.21 11.58
CA PRO A 130 2.70 24.66 11.06
C PRO A 130 2.64 25.19 9.61
N LEU A 131 1.51 25.04 8.91
CA LEU A 131 1.31 25.35 7.49
C LEU A 131 0.45 26.61 7.28
N ALA A 132 0.17 27.39 8.32
CA ALA A 132 -0.69 28.54 8.24
C ALA A 132 -0.29 29.49 7.06
N GLY A 133 -1.27 29.87 6.26
CA GLY A 133 -1.10 30.74 5.08
C GLY A 133 -0.32 30.12 3.89
N GLN A 134 0.25 28.92 4.02
CA GLN A 134 0.94 28.26 2.91
C GLN A 134 -0.06 27.58 1.99
N PRO A 135 0.17 27.55 0.65
CA PRO A 135 -0.68 26.77 -0.23
C PRO A 135 -0.44 25.27 -0.02
N ILE A 136 -1.52 24.49 0.07
CA ILE A 136 -1.48 23.05 0.29
C ILE A 136 -2.30 22.31 -0.75
N CYS A 137 -2.13 20.99 -0.84
CA CYS A 137 -2.83 20.13 -1.78
C CYS A 137 -3.60 19.02 -1.08
N VAL A 138 -4.72 18.59 -1.67
CA VAL A 138 -5.41 17.34 -1.30
C VAL A 138 -5.52 16.47 -2.54
N PHE A 139 -5.12 15.19 -2.45
CA PHE A 139 -5.38 14.22 -3.50
C PHE A 139 -6.84 13.78 -3.42
N LEU A 140 -7.60 14.09 -4.46
CA LEU A 140 -9.06 13.99 -4.47
C LEU A 140 -9.54 12.98 -5.52
N SER A 141 -9.97 11.80 -5.09
CA SER A 141 -10.56 10.80 -5.99
C SER A 141 -12.07 10.98 -6.19
N GLY A 142 -12.72 11.83 -5.39
CA GLY A 142 -14.18 11.91 -5.33
C GLY A 142 -14.83 10.78 -4.52
N GLY A 143 -14.05 9.87 -3.94
CA GLY A 143 -14.50 8.89 -2.93
C GLY A 143 -14.68 9.54 -1.56
N LEU A 144 -15.43 8.88 -0.67
CA LEU A 144 -15.76 9.41 0.66
C LEU A 144 -14.51 9.86 1.44
N ASP A 145 -13.49 9.01 1.51
CA ASP A 145 -12.32 9.25 2.36
C ASP A 145 -11.53 10.49 1.94
N SER A 146 -11.21 10.61 0.66
CA SER A 146 -10.49 11.78 0.13
C SER A 146 -11.34 13.06 0.18
N SER A 147 -12.64 12.93 -0.04
CA SER A 147 -13.58 14.06 0.02
C SER A 147 -13.75 14.57 1.45
N LEU A 148 -13.80 13.66 2.43
CA LEU A 148 -13.83 13.97 3.86
C LEU A 148 -12.60 14.79 4.25
N VAL A 149 -11.41 14.30 3.91
CA VAL A 149 -10.16 15.02 4.21
C VAL A 149 -10.16 16.39 3.54
N ALA A 150 -10.57 16.48 2.26
CA ALA A 150 -10.65 17.75 1.54
C ALA A 150 -11.62 18.75 2.22
N ALA A 151 -12.76 18.28 2.71
CA ALA A 151 -13.75 19.11 3.39
C ALA A 151 -13.20 19.71 4.70
N PHE A 152 -12.58 18.86 5.56
CA PHE A 152 -11.98 19.34 6.80
C PHE A 152 -10.77 20.27 6.54
N VAL A 153 -9.88 19.90 5.61
CA VAL A 153 -8.75 20.74 5.24
C VAL A 153 -9.24 22.10 4.75
N LYS A 154 -10.24 22.14 3.87
CA LYS A 154 -10.77 23.42 3.35
C LYS A 154 -11.46 24.25 4.43
N GLN A 155 -12.13 23.62 5.38
CA GLN A 155 -12.79 24.32 6.49
C GLN A 155 -11.79 24.92 7.50
N LEU A 156 -10.66 24.25 7.72
CA LEU A 156 -9.73 24.56 8.82
C LEU A 156 -8.49 25.34 8.36
N HIS A 157 -8.19 25.33 7.06
CA HIS A 157 -7.02 26.01 6.51
C HIS A 157 -7.33 27.40 6.00
N ASP A 158 -6.50 28.37 6.34
CA ASP A 158 -6.62 29.77 5.97
C ASP A 158 -5.93 30.13 4.65
N GLY A 159 -5.09 29.22 4.11
CA GLY A 159 -4.39 29.40 2.85
C GLY A 159 -5.14 28.82 1.63
N ASP A 160 -4.49 28.90 0.48
CA ASP A 160 -5.00 28.30 -0.74
C ASP A 160 -5.01 26.76 -0.66
N VAL A 161 -6.16 26.16 -0.94
CA VAL A 161 -6.32 24.70 -1.04
C VAL A 161 -6.44 24.30 -2.50
N HIS A 162 -5.46 23.53 -2.97
CA HIS A 162 -5.47 22.88 -4.27
C HIS A 162 -5.98 21.43 -4.14
N THR A 163 -6.61 20.92 -5.19
CA THR A 163 -6.96 19.51 -5.27
C THR A 163 -6.44 18.91 -6.57
N ILE A 164 -5.97 17.67 -6.53
CA ILE A 164 -5.47 16.95 -7.71
C ILE A 164 -6.27 15.66 -7.87
N SER A 165 -6.82 15.47 -9.06
CA SER A 165 -7.50 14.22 -9.49
C SER A 165 -6.83 13.67 -10.73
N ILE A 166 -6.99 12.36 -10.95
CA ILE A 166 -6.44 11.67 -12.12
C ILE A 166 -7.53 10.91 -12.87
N HIS A 167 -7.30 10.68 -14.16
CA HIS A 167 -8.04 9.74 -14.99
C HIS A 167 -7.11 9.08 -16.01
N PHE A 168 -7.61 8.06 -16.69
CA PHE A 168 -6.83 7.28 -17.65
C PHE A 168 -7.32 7.46 -19.11
N GLY A 169 -7.93 8.60 -19.41
CA GLY A 169 -8.56 8.90 -20.70
C GLY A 169 -10.05 8.56 -20.73
N ASP A 170 -10.77 9.14 -21.71
CA ASP A 170 -12.23 9.03 -21.84
C ASP A 170 -12.74 7.62 -22.15
N ALA A 171 -11.86 6.76 -22.69
CA ALA A 171 -12.19 5.37 -22.98
C ALA A 171 -12.30 4.47 -21.74
N TYR A 172 -11.99 5.00 -20.56
CA TYR A 172 -11.97 4.26 -19.30
C TYR A 172 -12.90 4.90 -18.27
N ALA A 173 -13.48 4.07 -17.41
CA ALA A 173 -14.27 4.55 -16.29
C ALA A 173 -13.41 5.47 -15.40
N ASN A 174 -13.95 6.61 -15.03
CA ASN A 174 -13.30 7.59 -14.17
C ASN A 174 -14.26 8.08 -13.08
N GLU A 175 -13.74 8.87 -12.16
CA GLU A 175 -14.49 9.43 -11.03
C GLU A 175 -14.51 10.97 -11.07
N LEU A 176 -14.21 11.58 -12.23
CA LEU A 176 -14.06 13.02 -12.38
C LEU A 176 -15.35 13.81 -12.09
N GLU A 177 -16.53 13.22 -12.38
CA GLU A 177 -17.81 13.81 -11.99
C GLU A 177 -17.87 14.06 -10.48
N TRP A 178 -17.45 13.07 -9.70
CA TRP A 178 -17.48 13.15 -8.24
C TRP A 178 -16.41 14.06 -7.67
N SER A 179 -15.18 13.95 -8.15
CA SER A 179 -14.10 14.84 -7.69
C SER A 179 -14.33 16.28 -8.10
N GLY A 180 -14.89 16.51 -9.29
CA GLY A 180 -15.30 17.83 -9.75
C GLY A 180 -16.40 18.45 -8.88
N MET A 181 -17.44 17.67 -8.56
CA MET A 181 -18.53 18.09 -7.66
C MET A 181 -18.02 18.49 -6.28
N VAL A 182 -17.08 17.71 -5.70
CA VAL A 182 -16.48 18.05 -4.41
C VAL A 182 -15.61 19.31 -4.51
N ALA A 183 -14.78 19.40 -5.54
CA ALA A 183 -13.89 20.54 -5.73
C ALA A 183 -14.66 21.85 -5.93
N GLU A 184 -15.76 21.83 -6.70
CA GLU A 184 -16.66 22.96 -6.91
C GLU A 184 -17.37 23.34 -5.59
N HIS A 185 -17.94 22.35 -4.88
CA HIS A 185 -18.63 22.57 -3.61
C HIS A 185 -17.72 23.23 -2.56
N LEU A 186 -16.47 22.78 -2.48
CA LEU A 186 -15.49 23.28 -1.53
C LEU A 186 -14.77 24.55 -2.00
N GLY A 187 -14.88 24.91 -3.27
CA GLY A 187 -14.19 26.06 -3.86
C GLY A 187 -12.67 25.90 -3.84
N THR A 188 -12.16 24.73 -4.21
CA THR A 188 -10.71 24.45 -4.29
C THR A 188 -10.15 24.77 -5.68
N LYS A 189 -8.84 25.01 -5.78
CA LYS A 189 -8.14 25.09 -7.06
C LYS A 189 -7.90 23.70 -7.61
N HIS A 190 -8.84 23.22 -8.44
CA HIS A 190 -8.85 21.84 -8.90
C HIS A 190 -7.97 21.60 -10.14
N HIS A 191 -7.13 20.56 -10.08
CA HIS A 191 -6.26 20.10 -11.17
C HIS A 191 -6.62 18.69 -11.55
N VAL A 192 -6.83 18.44 -12.83
CA VAL A 192 -7.12 17.11 -13.38
C VAL A 192 -5.96 16.68 -14.26
N LEU A 193 -5.45 15.47 -14.04
CA LEU A 193 -4.33 14.89 -14.78
C LEU A 193 -4.79 13.67 -15.55
N GLU A 194 -4.54 13.65 -16.84
CA GLU A 194 -4.65 12.46 -17.65
C GLU A 194 -3.35 11.65 -17.57
N ILE A 195 -3.47 10.38 -17.21
CA ILE A 195 -2.35 9.44 -17.12
C ILE A 195 -2.50 8.40 -18.21
N THR A 196 -1.63 8.48 -19.21
CA THR A 196 -1.62 7.60 -20.35
C THR A 196 -0.75 6.36 -20.12
N GLU A 197 -0.94 5.32 -20.92
CA GLU A 197 -0.05 4.15 -20.96
C GLU A 197 1.41 4.53 -21.27
N ARG A 198 1.61 5.56 -22.11
CA ARG A 198 2.95 6.09 -22.39
C ARG A 198 3.60 6.66 -21.13
N THR A 199 2.86 7.47 -20.38
CA THR A 199 3.35 8.03 -19.11
C THR A 199 3.71 6.90 -18.11
N ILE A 200 2.87 5.86 -18.03
CA ILE A 200 3.15 4.70 -17.20
C ILE A 200 4.45 4.02 -17.64
N HIS A 201 4.61 3.76 -18.94
CA HIS A 201 5.84 3.14 -19.47
C HIS A 201 7.10 3.95 -19.11
N GLU A 202 7.06 5.26 -19.33
CA GLU A 202 8.19 6.16 -19.15
C GLU A 202 8.58 6.37 -17.67
N ARG A 203 7.61 6.25 -16.72
CA ARG A 203 7.81 6.66 -15.34
C ARG A 203 7.85 5.52 -14.30
N THR A 204 7.50 4.29 -14.70
CA THR A 204 7.42 3.19 -13.73
C THR A 204 8.79 2.80 -13.19
N ALA A 205 9.85 2.83 -14.00
CA ALA A 205 11.19 2.54 -13.52
C ALA A 205 11.66 3.59 -12.50
N ASP A 206 11.33 4.87 -12.72
CA ASP A 206 11.71 5.94 -11.80
C ASP A 206 11.09 5.72 -10.42
N VAL A 207 9.77 5.46 -10.36
CA VAL A 207 9.11 5.25 -9.07
C VAL A 207 9.58 3.96 -8.39
N MET A 208 9.85 2.90 -9.14
CA MET A 208 10.39 1.67 -8.55
C MET A 208 11.76 1.89 -7.91
N GLY A 209 12.58 2.78 -8.46
CA GLY A 209 13.87 3.17 -7.88
C GLY A 209 13.77 4.06 -6.63
N MET A 210 12.61 4.64 -6.36
CA MET A 210 12.35 5.47 -5.17
C MET A 210 11.85 4.65 -3.97
N LEU A 211 11.32 3.45 -4.20
CA LEU A 211 10.70 2.63 -3.15
C LEU A 211 11.75 1.79 -2.42
N ASP A 212 11.66 1.74 -1.12
CA ASP A 212 12.52 0.90 -0.27
C ASP A 212 12.33 -0.59 -0.53
N ASP A 213 11.08 -1.04 -0.68
CA ASP A 213 10.69 -2.37 -1.15
C ASP A 213 9.68 -2.26 -2.32
N PRO A 214 9.58 -3.27 -3.19
CA PRO A 214 8.71 -3.17 -4.36
C PRO A 214 7.23 -3.11 -3.96
N ILE A 215 6.48 -2.22 -4.60
CA ILE A 215 5.03 -2.11 -4.46
C ILE A 215 4.38 -2.37 -5.82
N GLY A 216 3.74 -3.53 -5.96
CA GLY A 216 3.07 -3.99 -7.18
C GLY A 216 1.64 -3.45 -7.35
N ASP A 217 1.32 -2.32 -6.75
CA ASP A 217 0.07 -1.60 -6.96
C ASP A 217 0.18 -0.75 -8.25
N PRO A 218 -0.68 -0.95 -9.26
CA PRO A 218 -0.63 -0.12 -10.47
C PRO A 218 -0.80 1.38 -10.23
N LEU A 219 -1.40 1.79 -9.12
CA LEU A 219 -1.52 3.22 -8.75
C LEU A 219 -0.20 3.83 -8.26
N THR A 220 0.87 3.07 -8.09
CA THR A 220 2.16 3.60 -7.62
C THR A 220 2.73 4.64 -8.57
N THR A 221 2.77 4.36 -9.89
CA THR A 221 3.23 5.33 -10.89
C THR A 221 2.31 6.57 -11.01
N PRO A 222 0.98 6.43 -11.06
CA PRO A 222 0.06 7.58 -10.94
C PRO A 222 0.31 8.44 -9.70
N ASN A 223 0.60 7.85 -8.55
CA ASN A 223 0.93 8.61 -7.35
C ASN A 223 2.18 9.47 -7.54
N LEU A 224 3.27 8.94 -8.12
CA LEU A 224 4.46 9.74 -8.44
C LEU A 224 4.08 10.98 -9.27
N ILE A 225 3.27 10.80 -10.31
CA ILE A 225 2.87 11.90 -11.20
C ILE A 225 2.06 12.96 -10.45
N MET A 226 1.20 12.54 -9.51
CA MET A 226 0.46 13.48 -8.65
C MET A 226 1.39 14.26 -7.71
N PHE A 227 2.37 13.61 -7.10
CA PHE A 227 3.38 14.25 -6.25
C PHE A 227 4.23 15.24 -7.06
N GLU A 228 4.69 14.87 -8.24
CA GLU A 228 5.44 15.76 -9.13
C GLU A 228 4.61 16.95 -9.59
N LYS A 229 3.33 16.75 -9.87
CA LYS A 229 2.42 17.86 -10.16
C LYS A 229 2.30 18.81 -8.99
N ALA A 230 2.12 18.30 -7.78
CA ALA A 230 2.10 19.12 -6.56
C ALA A 230 3.42 19.91 -6.43
N ALA A 231 4.57 19.25 -6.54
CA ALA A 231 5.88 19.89 -6.50
C ALA A 231 6.03 20.98 -7.56
N SER A 232 5.58 20.73 -8.80
CA SER A 232 5.64 21.70 -9.91
C SER A 232 4.78 22.95 -9.69
N LEU A 233 3.74 22.83 -8.87
CA LEU A 233 2.89 23.94 -8.44
C LEU A 233 3.43 24.66 -7.20
N GLY A 234 4.58 24.26 -6.67
CA GLY A 234 5.15 24.81 -5.45
C GLY A 234 4.49 24.29 -4.16
N LEU A 235 3.62 23.28 -4.26
CA LEU A 235 2.91 22.70 -3.12
C LEU A 235 3.82 21.67 -2.44
N ARG A 236 4.21 21.94 -1.20
CA ARG A 236 5.15 21.10 -0.44
C ARG A 236 4.47 20.17 0.56
N HIS A 237 3.17 20.34 0.76
CA HIS A 237 2.37 19.54 1.67
C HIS A 237 1.13 19.03 0.94
N ILE A 238 0.94 17.71 0.97
CA ILE A 238 -0.25 17.06 0.43
C ILE A 238 -0.98 16.32 1.54
N PHE A 239 -2.30 16.38 1.48
CA PHE A 239 -3.19 15.57 2.30
C PHE A 239 -3.84 14.49 1.44
N ASN A 240 -4.08 13.32 2.01
CA ASN A 240 -4.74 12.22 1.32
C ASN A 240 -5.79 11.54 2.20
N GLY A 241 -6.68 10.78 1.57
CA GLY A 241 -7.75 10.02 2.24
C GLY A 241 -7.37 8.58 2.56
N GLU A 242 -6.07 8.25 2.56
CA GLU A 242 -5.62 6.91 2.89
C GLU A 242 -5.89 6.59 4.37
N GLY A 243 -6.23 5.35 4.69
CA GLY A 243 -6.58 4.92 6.05
C GLY A 243 -8.07 4.66 6.27
N GLY A 244 -8.96 5.26 5.47
CA GLY A 244 -10.41 5.10 5.66
C GLY A 244 -10.90 3.65 5.52
N ASP A 245 -10.43 2.91 4.52
CA ASP A 245 -10.80 1.50 4.33
C ASP A 245 -10.25 0.56 5.41
N PRO A 246 -8.95 0.63 5.78
CA PRO A 246 -8.42 -0.21 6.84
C PRO A 246 -9.04 0.05 8.22
N THR A 247 -9.40 1.30 8.50
CA THR A 247 -9.84 1.71 9.85
C THR A 247 -11.37 1.60 10.05
N PHE A 248 -12.17 1.94 9.03
CA PHE A 248 -13.64 2.03 9.15
C PHE A 248 -14.41 0.96 8.37
N GLY A 249 -13.72 -0.01 7.78
CA GLY A 249 -14.33 -1.12 7.06
C GLY A 249 -14.60 -0.80 5.60
N GLY A 250 -13.89 -1.50 4.73
CA GLY A 250 -14.13 -1.50 3.29
C GLY A 250 -14.70 -2.85 2.84
N PRO A 251 -15.30 -2.93 1.64
CA PRO A 251 -16.01 -4.12 1.15
C PRO A 251 -15.09 -5.34 0.97
N LYS A 252 -13.78 -5.15 0.93
CA LYS A 252 -12.79 -6.25 0.80
C LYS A 252 -12.79 -7.21 1.99
N ASN A 253 -13.28 -6.78 3.16
CA ASN A 253 -13.33 -7.61 4.35
C ASN A 253 -14.53 -8.58 4.34
N VAL A 254 -15.59 -8.28 3.57
CA VAL A 254 -16.83 -9.05 3.55
C VAL A 254 -16.64 -10.54 3.25
N PRO A 255 -15.87 -10.96 2.22
CA PRO A 255 -15.67 -12.38 1.94
C PRO A 255 -15.04 -13.14 3.11
N MET A 256 -14.07 -12.53 3.82
CA MET A 256 -13.42 -13.15 4.97
C MET A 256 -14.33 -13.26 6.18
N VAL A 257 -15.16 -12.23 6.44
CA VAL A 257 -16.16 -12.27 7.51
C VAL A 257 -17.17 -13.38 7.24
N LEU A 258 -17.64 -13.52 6.01
CA LEU A 258 -18.56 -14.61 5.63
C LEU A 258 -17.92 -15.99 5.83
N HIS A 259 -16.65 -16.17 5.44
CA HIS A 259 -15.92 -17.43 5.66
C HIS A 259 -15.83 -17.80 7.14
N GLN A 260 -15.50 -16.84 8.00
CA GLN A 260 -15.45 -17.05 9.45
C GLN A 260 -16.82 -17.49 10.01
N VAL A 261 -17.92 -16.89 9.55
CA VAL A 261 -19.26 -17.24 9.98
C VAL A 261 -19.61 -18.71 9.64
N TYR A 262 -19.08 -19.22 8.53
CA TYR A 262 -19.28 -20.61 8.11
C TYR A 262 -18.23 -21.61 8.68
N GLY A 263 -17.43 -21.20 9.66
CA GLY A 263 -16.59 -22.10 10.44
C GLY A 263 -15.23 -22.47 9.81
N GLY A 264 -14.65 -21.59 9.01
CA GLY A 264 -13.33 -21.81 8.41
C GLY A 264 -12.20 -21.89 9.42
N HIS A 265 -11.18 -22.73 9.15
CA HIS A 265 -9.97 -22.87 9.96
C HIS A 265 -8.98 -21.72 9.69
N THR A 266 -8.04 -21.46 10.62
CA THR A 266 -7.07 -20.36 10.53
C THR A 266 -6.22 -20.38 9.25
N ASP A 267 -5.76 -21.56 8.82
CA ASP A 267 -4.98 -21.70 7.59
C ASP A 267 -5.83 -21.40 6.34
N GLU A 268 -7.10 -21.77 6.36
CA GLU A 268 -8.05 -21.42 5.28
C GLU A 268 -8.33 -19.91 5.25
N LEU A 269 -8.44 -19.27 6.42
CA LEU A 269 -8.56 -17.82 6.53
C LEU A 269 -7.33 -17.10 5.98
N ALA A 270 -6.14 -17.61 6.27
CA ALA A 270 -4.90 -17.08 5.72
C ALA A 270 -4.87 -17.21 4.18
N ALA A 271 -5.20 -18.39 3.65
CA ALA A 271 -5.31 -18.59 2.20
C ALA A 271 -6.33 -17.64 1.56
N MET A 272 -7.49 -17.43 2.19
CA MET A 272 -8.48 -16.47 1.72
C MET A 272 -7.99 -15.03 1.76
N TYR A 273 -7.25 -14.65 2.80
CA TYR A 273 -6.63 -13.34 2.86
C TYR A 273 -5.69 -13.10 1.69
N PHE A 274 -4.76 -14.02 1.42
CA PHE A 274 -3.88 -13.91 0.26
C PHE A 274 -4.65 -13.91 -1.08
N ARG A 275 -5.68 -14.75 -1.23
CA ARG A 275 -6.54 -14.75 -2.42
C ARG A 275 -7.31 -13.44 -2.58
N SER A 276 -7.64 -12.74 -1.48
CA SER A 276 -8.35 -11.45 -1.53
C SER A 276 -7.57 -10.37 -2.27
N PHE A 277 -6.25 -10.45 -2.30
CA PHE A 277 -5.39 -9.56 -3.10
C PHE A 277 -5.47 -9.84 -4.60
N GLN A 278 -5.96 -11.03 -5.02
CA GLN A 278 -6.05 -11.44 -6.43
C GLN A 278 -4.72 -11.31 -7.18
N LYS A 279 -3.64 -11.75 -6.53
CA LYS A 279 -2.26 -11.77 -7.07
C LYS A 279 -1.87 -13.20 -7.44
N CYS A 280 -0.66 -13.63 -7.12
CA CYS A 280 -0.09 -14.90 -7.59
C CYS A 280 -0.16 -16.05 -6.57
N PHE A 281 -0.91 -15.92 -5.47
CA PHE A 281 -0.97 -16.95 -4.43
C PHE A 281 -1.31 -18.36 -4.99
N ASP A 282 -2.32 -18.45 -5.85
CA ASP A 282 -2.72 -19.73 -6.47
C ASP A 282 -1.83 -20.12 -7.66
N ASP A 283 -0.94 -19.24 -8.12
CA ASP A 283 -0.05 -19.50 -9.25
C ASP A 283 1.37 -19.89 -8.83
N LEU A 284 1.71 -19.84 -7.54
CA LEU A 284 3.09 -19.99 -7.06
C LEU A 284 3.76 -21.28 -7.55
N ASP A 285 3.06 -22.43 -7.57
CA ASP A 285 3.61 -23.71 -8.05
C ASP A 285 3.97 -23.68 -9.55
N ALA A 286 3.20 -22.95 -10.34
CA ALA A 286 3.47 -22.79 -11.75
C ALA A 286 4.53 -21.71 -12.01
N LEU A 287 4.56 -20.68 -11.19
CA LEU A 287 5.35 -19.47 -11.40
C LEU A 287 6.79 -19.60 -10.91
N LEU A 288 7.01 -20.20 -9.72
CA LEU A 288 8.34 -20.29 -9.12
C LEU A 288 9.21 -21.34 -9.81
N ASN A 289 10.51 -21.05 -9.93
CA ASN A 289 11.49 -22.04 -10.34
C ASN A 289 11.55 -23.19 -9.30
N PRO A 290 11.81 -24.46 -9.74
CA PRO A 290 11.76 -25.61 -8.85
C PRO A 290 12.73 -25.58 -7.66
N GLN A 291 13.82 -24.80 -7.75
CA GLN A 291 14.78 -24.63 -6.65
C GLN A 291 14.25 -23.71 -5.55
N ILE A 292 13.26 -22.86 -5.84
CA ILE A 292 12.66 -21.98 -4.85
C ILE A 292 11.65 -22.76 -4.03
N GLN A 293 11.92 -22.87 -2.74
CA GLN A 293 11.05 -23.63 -1.84
C GLN A 293 9.74 -22.83 -1.58
N ARG A 294 8.62 -23.38 -2.07
CA ARG A 294 7.32 -22.83 -1.74
C ARG A 294 6.99 -23.12 -0.27
N PRO A 295 6.70 -22.09 0.55
CA PRO A 295 6.23 -22.32 1.92
C PRO A 295 4.83 -22.92 1.91
N GLY A 296 4.55 -23.78 2.89
CA GLY A 296 3.20 -24.27 3.13
C GLY A 296 2.24 -23.13 3.55
N VAL A 297 0.93 -23.35 3.39
CA VAL A 297 -0.08 -22.35 3.83
C VAL A 297 0.08 -22.01 5.31
N HIS A 298 0.44 -22.99 6.13
CA HIS A 298 0.71 -22.81 7.56
C HIS A 298 1.87 -21.82 7.80
N GLU A 299 2.96 -21.92 7.07
CA GLU A 299 4.10 -20.99 7.20
C GLU A 299 3.73 -19.58 6.74
N LEU A 300 2.90 -19.46 5.68
CA LEU A 300 2.34 -18.17 5.25
C LEU A 300 1.40 -17.60 6.30
N SER A 301 0.61 -18.45 6.97
CA SER A 301 -0.32 -18.03 8.01
C SER A 301 0.36 -17.47 9.26
N GLN A 302 1.62 -17.84 9.53
CA GLN A 302 2.38 -17.32 10.67
C GLN A 302 2.47 -15.77 10.66
N LEU A 303 2.51 -15.16 9.48
CA LEU A 303 2.46 -13.71 9.34
C LEU A 303 1.15 -13.11 9.90
N LEU A 304 0.04 -13.84 9.75
CA LEU A 304 -1.30 -13.36 10.10
C LEU A 304 -1.74 -13.80 11.50
N HIS A 305 -1.08 -14.85 12.04
CA HIS A 305 -1.44 -15.46 13.30
C HIS A 305 -1.53 -14.47 14.47
N PRO A 306 -0.58 -13.51 14.65
CA PRO A 306 -0.64 -12.56 15.75
C PRO A 306 -1.91 -11.70 15.76
N TYR A 307 -2.50 -11.48 14.58
CA TYR A 307 -3.73 -10.68 14.43
C TYR A 307 -5.00 -11.52 14.52
N LEU A 308 -4.97 -12.74 13.98
CA LEU A 308 -6.15 -13.61 13.91
C LEU A 308 -6.43 -14.31 15.24
N SER A 309 -5.41 -14.52 16.08
CA SER A 309 -5.52 -15.18 17.39
C SER A 309 -5.58 -14.20 18.58
N ASP A 310 -5.64 -12.89 18.33
CA ASP A 310 -5.77 -11.90 19.39
C ASP A 310 -7.18 -11.93 20.00
N ASP A 311 -7.27 -12.41 21.25
CA ASP A 311 -8.51 -12.55 22.03
C ASP A 311 -8.77 -11.34 22.98
N SER A 312 -8.02 -10.24 22.83
CA SER A 312 -8.28 -9.03 23.62
C SER A 312 -9.72 -8.54 23.41
N ALA A 313 -10.27 -7.82 24.40
CA ALA A 313 -11.64 -7.33 24.35
C ALA A 313 -11.94 -6.48 23.09
N VAL A 314 -10.94 -5.79 22.59
CA VAL A 314 -10.99 -4.98 21.37
C VAL A 314 -11.07 -5.85 20.12
N MET A 315 -10.35 -6.95 20.11
CA MET A 315 -10.25 -7.87 18.99
C MET A 315 -11.29 -9.00 19.07
N GLN A 316 -12.30 -8.91 19.94
CA GLN A 316 -13.40 -9.87 19.97
C GLN A 316 -14.14 -9.97 18.64
N SER A 317 -14.26 -8.83 17.92
CA SER A 317 -14.84 -8.85 16.58
C SER A 317 -13.80 -9.31 15.56
N PHE A 318 -14.14 -10.37 14.81
CA PHE A 318 -13.31 -10.83 13.70
C PHE A 318 -13.05 -9.72 12.65
N LEU A 319 -14.03 -8.84 12.41
CA LEU A 319 -13.85 -7.67 11.55
C LEU A 319 -12.76 -6.74 12.08
N ASN A 320 -12.71 -6.48 13.39
CA ASN A 320 -11.66 -5.67 13.99
C ASN A 320 -10.28 -6.32 13.81
N ARG A 321 -10.16 -7.64 13.99
CA ARG A 321 -8.90 -8.36 13.72
C ARG A 321 -8.43 -8.18 12.27
N LEU A 322 -9.34 -8.33 11.30
CA LEU A 322 -9.04 -8.09 9.88
C LEU A 322 -8.62 -6.65 9.61
N MET A 323 -9.31 -5.69 10.21
CA MET A 323 -9.00 -4.27 10.04
C MET A 323 -7.66 -3.93 10.66
N TRP A 324 -7.38 -4.43 11.87
CA TRP A 324 -6.09 -4.23 12.52
C TRP A 324 -4.93 -4.81 11.71
N MET A 325 -5.10 -6.03 11.20
CA MET A 325 -4.17 -6.65 10.26
C MET A 325 -3.96 -5.76 9.02
N ASN A 326 -5.03 -5.21 8.44
CA ASN A 326 -4.92 -4.31 7.29
C ASN A 326 -4.22 -2.99 7.63
N VAL A 327 -4.40 -2.43 8.83
CA VAL A 327 -3.66 -1.24 9.28
C VAL A 327 -2.18 -1.56 9.40
N ARG A 328 -1.82 -2.65 10.10
CA ARG A 328 -0.45 -2.99 10.49
C ARG A 328 0.38 -3.70 9.39
N LEU A 329 -0.26 -4.25 8.37
CA LEU A 329 0.42 -4.84 7.20
C LEU A 329 0.23 -3.93 5.99
N LYS A 330 -0.94 -3.95 5.37
CA LYS A 330 -1.17 -3.17 4.16
C LYS A 330 -1.04 -1.65 4.37
N GLY A 331 -1.51 -1.14 5.52
CA GLY A 331 -1.38 0.27 5.88
C GLY A 331 0.08 0.69 6.00
N ALA A 332 0.82 0.03 6.88
CA ALA A 332 2.21 0.35 7.15
C ALA A 332 3.15 0.02 5.97
N ASP A 333 3.08 -1.23 5.46
CA ASP A 333 4.10 -1.77 4.57
C ASP A 333 3.79 -1.50 3.07
N GLN A 334 2.59 -1.01 2.72
CA GLN A 334 2.25 -0.64 1.34
C GLN A 334 1.85 0.82 1.20
N ILE A 335 0.83 1.28 1.98
CA ILE A 335 0.20 2.57 1.76
C ILE A 335 1.10 3.69 2.28
N LEU A 336 1.45 3.66 3.56
CA LEU A 336 2.29 4.66 4.21
C LEU A 336 3.71 4.64 3.65
N ALA A 337 4.29 3.45 3.43
CA ALA A 337 5.60 3.30 2.79
C ALA A 337 5.63 3.99 1.41
N LYS A 338 4.63 3.73 0.55
CA LYS A 338 4.53 4.34 -0.78
C LYS A 338 4.51 5.86 -0.74
N VAL A 339 3.65 6.45 0.09
CA VAL A 339 3.52 7.93 0.15
C VAL A 339 4.74 8.59 0.79
N ARG A 340 5.39 7.91 1.75
CA ARG A 340 6.63 8.37 2.36
C ARG A 340 7.77 8.40 1.36
N ASP A 341 8.01 7.28 0.65
CA ASP A 341 9.14 7.13 -0.26
C ASP A 341 9.02 8.09 -1.46
N ILE A 342 7.83 8.15 -2.07
CA ILE A 342 7.57 9.08 -3.19
C ILE A 342 7.65 10.53 -2.69
N GLY A 343 7.09 10.83 -1.53
CA GLY A 343 7.13 12.16 -0.92
C GLY A 343 8.56 12.62 -0.66
N GLY A 344 9.37 11.74 -0.04
CA GLY A 344 10.80 12.00 0.21
C GLY A 344 11.57 12.29 -1.08
N ALA A 345 11.37 11.47 -2.11
CA ALA A 345 12.04 11.62 -3.42
C ALA A 345 11.62 12.90 -4.17
N THR A 346 10.38 13.34 -4.02
CA THR A 346 9.84 14.55 -4.71
C THR A 346 9.95 15.82 -3.87
N GLY A 347 10.37 15.74 -2.62
CA GLY A 347 10.42 16.86 -1.67
C GLY A 347 9.04 17.39 -1.29
N VAL A 348 8.02 16.52 -1.27
CA VAL A 348 6.64 16.83 -0.91
C VAL A 348 6.24 15.97 0.29
N GLN A 349 5.90 16.59 1.39
CA GLN A 349 5.46 15.88 2.61
C GLN A 349 4.00 15.44 2.47
N ALA A 350 3.74 14.14 2.68
CA ALA A 350 2.40 13.59 2.72
C ALA A 350 1.84 13.57 4.15
N HIS A 351 0.55 13.89 4.27
CA HIS A 351 -0.22 13.81 5.50
C HIS A 351 -1.40 12.86 5.29
N SER A 352 -1.48 11.83 6.11
CA SER A 352 -2.53 10.79 6.05
C SER A 352 -3.35 10.79 7.34
N PRO A 353 -4.20 11.81 7.59
CA PRO A 353 -4.83 12.02 8.89
C PRO A 353 -5.74 10.86 9.34
N LEU A 354 -6.24 10.04 8.42
CA LEU A 354 -7.04 8.85 8.78
C LEU A 354 -6.19 7.69 9.31
N PHE A 355 -4.85 7.78 9.21
CA PHE A 355 -3.90 6.89 9.88
C PHE A 355 -3.37 7.46 11.20
N ASP A 356 -3.78 8.67 11.62
CA ASP A 356 -3.45 9.14 12.97
C ASP A 356 -3.91 8.11 14.00
N GLU A 357 -3.05 7.79 14.98
CA GLU A 357 -3.30 6.74 15.96
C GLU A 357 -4.63 6.93 16.68
N ARG A 358 -4.99 8.16 17.03
CA ARG A 358 -6.25 8.52 17.70
C ARG A 358 -7.48 8.25 16.81
N ILE A 359 -7.37 8.51 15.50
CA ILE A 359 -8.42 8.21 14.51
C ILE A 359 -8.58 6.70 14.34
N VAL A 360 -7.46 5.98 14.24
CA VAL A 360 -7.46 4.51 14.17
C VAL A 360 -8.09 3.94 15.44
N GLN A 361 -7.69 4.42 16.61
CA GLN A 361 -8.24 4.03 17.90
C GLN A 361 -9.77 4.23 17.95
N ALA A 362 -10.25 5.44 17.63
CA ALA A 362 -11.67 5.74 17.58
C ALA A 362 -12.40 4.82 16.59
N GLY A 363 -11.78 4.49 15.45
CA GLY A 363 -12.31 3.53 14.49
C GLY A 363 -12.51 2.14 15.09
N PHE A 364 -11.59 1.66 15.94
CA PHE A 364 -11.70 0.35 16.60
C PHE A 364 -12.69 0.33 17.76
N GLU A 365 -12.98 1.46 18.37
CA GLU A 365 -14.03 1.59 19.38
C GLU A 365 -15.44 1.50 18.81
N VAL A 366 -15.62 1.78 17.50
CA VAL A 366 -16.90 1.62 16.81
C VAL A 366 -17.27 0.13 16.70
N PRO A 367 -18.49 -0.27 17.15
CA PRO A 367 -18.95 -1.64 16.98
C PRO A 367 -18.96 -2.10 15.52
N ALA A 368 -18.59 -3.37 15.29
CA ALA A 368 -18.53 -3.95 13.95
C ALA A 368 -19.85 -3.79 13.16
N ALA A 369 -21.00 -3.90 13.83
CA ALA A 369 -22.32 -3.72 13.23
C ALA A 369 -22.56 -2.30 12.68
N LEU A 370 -21.87 -1.28 13.21
CA LEU A 370 -21.94 0.09 12.71
C LEU A 370 -20.92 0.41 11.63
N LYS A 371 -19.95 -0.48 11.40
CA LYS A 371 -18.97 -0.37 10.32
C LYS A 371 -19.49 -0.99 9.02
N LEU A 372 -20.15 -2.14 9.12
CA LEU A 372 -20.71 -2.90 8.00
C LEU A 372 -22.17 -3.27 8.35
N ASP A 373 -23.10 -2.40 8.07
CA ASP A 373 -24.53 -2.67 8.32
C ASP A 373 -25.24 -3.39 7.15
N GLY A 374 -24.46 -3.88 6.19
CA GLY A 374 -24.92 -4.61 5.01
C GLY A 374 -25.48 -3.73 3.89
N ARG A 375 -25.87 -2.49 4.18
CA ARG A 375 -26.41 -1.53 3.20
C ARG A 375 -25.60 -0.24 3.11
N ARG A 376 -24.95 0.15 4.20
CA ARG A 376 -24.26 1.42 4.32
C ARG A 376 -22.84 1.21 4.89
N GLU A 377 -21.86 1.18 4.00
CA GLU A 377 -20.46 1.10 4.39
C GLU A 377 -20.03 2.39 5.06
N LYS A 378 -19.14 2.29 6.07
CA LYS A 378 -18.52 3.43 6.76
C LYS A 378 -19.54 4.44 7.31
N ALA A 379 -20.64 3.96 7.89
CA ALA A 379 -21.74 4.81 8.36
C ALA A 379 -21.26 5.95 9.27
N VAL A 380 -20.30 5.68 10.16
CA VAL A 380 -19.73 6.68 11.07
C VAL A 380 -19.04 7.81 10.30
N LEU A 381 -18.22 7.48 9.27
CA LEU A 381 -17.56 8.51 8.44
C LEU A 381 -18.59 9.33 7.66
N LYS A 382 -19.59 8.66 7.09
CA LYS A 382 -20.67 9.34 6.34
C LYS A 382 -21.42 10.32 7.21
N ASP A 383 -21.75 9.92 8.44
CA ASP A 383 -22.48 10.79 9.36
C ASP A 383 -21.59 11.92 9.90
N ALA A 384 -20.30 11.70 10.08
CA ALA A 384 -19.37 12.73 10.52
C ALA A 384 -19.23 13.90 9.52
N VAL A 385 -19.42 13.64 8.21
CA VAL A 385 -19.31 14.65 7.14
C VAL A 385 -20.64 15.21 6.66
N LYS A 386 -21.75 14.81 7.26
CA LYS A 386 -23.05 15.41 6.95
C LYS A 386 -23.00 16.92 7.09
N GLY A 387 -23.49 17.63 6.06
CA GLY A 387 -23.48 19.07 5.99
C GLY A 387 -22.14 19.70 5.58
N LEU A 388 -21.07 18.90 5.42
CA LEU A 388 -19.77 19.37 4.89
C LEU A 388 -19.60 19.01 3.41
N LEU A 389 -20.25 17.96 2.94
CA LEU A 389 -20.19 17.46 1.58
C LEU A 389 -21.60 17.28 1.01
N PRO A 390 -21.77 17.30 -0.33
CA PRO A 390 -23.06 16.97 -0.96
C PRO A 390 -23.50 15.53 -0.61
N ASP A 391 -24.78 15.35 -0.32
CA ASP A 391 -25.35 14.02 0.01
C ASP A 391 -25.11 13.00 -1.11
N ALA A 392 -25.10 13.42 -2.37
CA ALA A 392 -24.79 12.56 -3.52
C ALA A 392 -23.40 11.92 -3.42
N VAL A 393 -22.41 12.66 -2.89
CA VAL A 393 -21.04 12.15 -2.67
C VAL A 393 -21.00 11.24 -1.46
N ILE A 394 -21.71 11.62 -0.37
CA ILE A 394 -21.71 10.86 0.89
C ILE A 394 -22.36 9.48 0.68
N GLU A 395 -23.48 9.41 -0.02
CA GLU A 395 -24.28 8.18 -0.14
C GLU A 395 -24.00 7.37 -1.41
N ARG A 396 -23.06 7.84 -2.27
CA ARG A 396 -22.72 7.06 -3.46
C ARG A 396 -22.17 5.68 -3.08
N PRO A 397 -22.51 4.64 -3.87
CA PRO A 397 -21.85 3.35 -3.72
C PRO A 397 -20.34 3.47 -3.92
N LYS A 398 -19.56 2.73 -3.12
CA LYS A 398 -18.11 2.74 -3.29
C LYS A 398 -17.73 2.21 -4.67
N SER A 399 -17.03 3.01 -5.43
CA SER A 399 -16.24 2.59 -6.57
C SER A 399 -14.75 2.69 -6.24
N GLY A 400 -13.91 1.99 -6.93
CA GLY A 400 -12.47 2.07 -6.78
C GLY A 400 -11.86 2.47 -8.11
N MET A 401 -10.98 3.46 -8.08
CA MET A 401 -10.16 3.80 -9.24
C MET A 401 -9.28 2.60 -9.61
N MET A 402 -9.36 2.15 -10.84
CA MET A 402 -8.56 1.04 -11.34
C MET A 402 -7.74 1.49 -12.53
N VAL A 403 -6.41 1.36 -12.43
CA VAL A 403 -5.53 1.51 -13.57
C VAL A 403 -5.87 0.44 -14.62
N PRO A 404 -6.10 0.77 -15.89
CA PRO A 404 -6.60 -0.17 -16.88
C PRO A 404 -5.51 -1.11 -17.44
N VAL A 405 -4.58 -1.58 -16.58
CA VAL A 405 -3.45 -2.45 -16.95
C VAL A 405 -3.88 -3.70 -17.73
N GLN A 406 -5.07 -4.25 -17.42
CA GLN A 406 -5.61 -5.38 -18.15
C GLN A 406 -5.85 -5.07 -19.63
N LYS A 407 -6.28 -3.84 -19.95
CA LYS A 407 -6.47 -3.40 -21.33
C LYS A 407 -5.15 -2.98 -21.97
N TRP A 408 -4.29 -2.32 -21.23
CA TRP A 408 -3.01 -1.84 -21.73
C TRP A 408 -2.06 -2.98 -22.11
N PHE A 409 -2.02 -4.08 -21.35
CA PHE A 409 -1.23 -5.26 -21.71
C PHE A 409 -1.83 -6.11 -22.84
N ARG A 410 -3.05 -5.80 -23.30
CA ARG A 410 -3.59 -6.34 -24.58
C ARG A 410 -3.04 -5.61 -25.80
N GLY A 411 -2.55 -4.39 -25.63
CA GLY A 411 -2.17 -3.49 -26.71
C GLY A 411 -0.89 -2.72 -26.42
N PRO A 412 -0.96 -1.45 -26.04
CA PRO A 412 0.20 -0.54 -26.08
C PRO A 412 1.36 -0.92 -25.14
N LEU A 413 1.09 -1.54 -24.01
CA LEU A 413 2.15 -1.96 -23.08
C LEU A 413 2.62 -3.40 -23.28
N LYS A 414 2.01 -4.18 -24.19
CA LYS A 414 2.41 -5.56 -24.42
C LYS A 414 3.87 -5.68 -24.89
N PRO A 415 4.34 -4.93 -25.93
CA PRO A 415 5.73 -5.02 -26.37
C PRO A 415 6.75 -4.71 -25.27
N TRP A 416 6.46 -3.71 -24.44
CA TRP A 416 7.31 -3.37 -23.30
C TRP A 416 7.40 -4.51 -22.28
N ALA A 417 6.26 -5.10 -21.93
CA ALA A 417 6.23 -6.22 -20.98
C ALA A 417 6.94 -7.47 -21.57
N GLU A 418 6.79 -7.74 -22.89
CA GLU A 418 7.51 -8.82 -23.57
C GLU A 418 9.01 -8.58 -23.57
N GLU A 419 9.47 -7.39 -23.90
CA GLU A 419 10.89 -7.02 -23.87
C GLU A 419 11.48 -7.16 -22.47
N LEU A 420 10.80 -6.64 -21.46
CA LEU A 420 11.28 -6.63 -20.08
C LEU A 420 11.25 -8.01 -19.44
N LEU A 421 10.15 -8.76 -19.59
CA LEU A 421 9.89 -10.01 -18.88
C LEU A 421 10.28 -11.27 -19.66
N LEU A 422 10.42 -11.21 -20.99
CA LEU A 422 10.77 -12.33 -21.83
C LEU A 422 12.08 -12.11 -22.60
N GLY A 423 12.76 -10.99 -22.35
CA GLY A 423 14.07 -10.67 -22.90
C GLY A 423 15.11 -11.75 -22.58
N LYS A 424 16.31 -11.63 -23.12
CA LYS A 424 17.38 -12.64 -22.93
C LYS A 424 17.84 -12.76 -21.49
N GLU A 425 17.81 -11.64 -20.77
CA GLU A 425 18.27 -11.53 -19.39
C GLU A 425 17.24 -10.78 -18.55
N ALA A 426 17.01 -11.26 -17.34
CA ALA A 426 16.12 -10.62 -16.37
C ALA A 426 16.61 -10.87 -14.94
N CYS A 427 16.40 -9.93 -14.05
CA CYS A 427 16.74 -10.11 -12.61
C CYS A 427 15.85 -11.18 -11.96
N ILE A 428 14.62 -11.35 -12.45
CA ILE A 428 13.69 -12.38 -11.97
C ILE A 428 14.00 -13.79 -12.47
N ALA A 429 14.87 -13.96 -13.49
CA ALA A 429 15.11 -15.25 -14.14
C ALA A 429 15.55 -16.39 -13.21
N PRO A 430 16.32 -16.17 -12.14
CA PRO A 430 16.66 -17.22 -11.19
C PRO A 430 15.45 -17.72 -10.36
N TYR A 431 14.42 -16.92 -10.20
CA TYR A 431 13.34 -17.15 -9.24
C TYR A 431 12.02 -17.55 -9.88
N ILE A 432 11.73 -17.02 -11.07
CA ILE A 432 10.44 -17.13 -11.75
C ILE A 432 10.61 -17.90 -13.07
N ARG A 433 9.62 -18.70 -13.46
CA ARG A 433 9.60 -19.39 -14.76
C ARG A 433 9.04 -18.49 -15.85
N GLN A 434 9.64 -18.58 -17.04
CA GLN A 434 9.25 -17.75 -18.16
C GLN A 434 7.91 -18.20 -18.81
N GLU A 435 7.59 -19.49 -18.76
CA GLU A 435 6.41 -20.04 -19.42
C GLU A 435 5.08 -19.45 -18.92
N PRO A 436 4.84 -19.29 -17.59
CA PRO A 436 3.63 -18.64 -17.11
C PRO A 436 3.53 -17.18 -17.55
N LEU A 437 4.64 -16.44 -17.56
CA LEU A 437 4.67 -15.05 -18.02
C LEU A 437 4.25 -14.93 -19.49
N ARG A 438 4.77 -15.83 -20.32
CA ARG A 438 4.44 -15.93 -21.73
C ARG A 438 2.96 -16.22 -21.93
N ALA A 439 2.41 -17.19 -21.20
CA ALA A 439 1.00 -17.52 -21.22
C ALA A 439 0.12 -16.35 -20.77
N TRP A 440 0.50 -15.64 -19.70
CA TRP A 440 -0.27 -14.49 -19.24
C TRP A 440 -0.30 -13.34 -20.27
N LEU A 441 0.81 -13.06 -20.95
CA LEU A 441 0.89 -12.05 -22.00
C LEU A 441 0.08 -12.45 -23.24
N GLU A 442 0.04 -13.75 -23.58
CA GLU A 442 -0.78 -14.28 -24.66
C GLU A 442 -2.27 -14.20 -24.33
N TYR A 443 -2.66 -14.55 -23.10
CA TYR A 443 -4.06 -14.57 -22.65
C TYR A 443 -4.48 -13.32 -21.85
N ALA A 444 -3.77 -12.20 -21.96
CA ALA A 444 -4.10 -10.95 -21.29
C ALA A 444 -5.51 -10.41 -21.62
N GLN A 445 -6.12 -10.87 -22.72
CA GLN A 445 -7.49 -10.50 -23.10
C GLN A 445 -8.58 -11.06 -22.19
N MET A 446 -8.32 -12.10 -21.41
CA MET A 446 -9.32 -12.71 -20.56
C MET A 446 -9.65 -11.81 -19.36
N THR A 447 -10.95 -11.72 -19.02
CA THR A 447 -11.39 -10.95 -17.87
C THR A 447 -10.97 -11.62 -16.54
N TYR A 448 -11.03 -12.95 -16.53
CA TYR A 448 -10.57 -13.80 -15.45
C TYR A 448 -9.79 -14.98 -16.00
N PRO A 449 -8.69 -15.39 -15.34
CA PRO A 449 -8.01 -14.65 -14.26
C PRO A 449 -7.46 -13.30 -14.73
N ARG A 450 -7.24 -12.35 -13.81
CA ARG A 450 -6.81 -10.97 -14.11
C ARG A 450 -5.31 -10.91 -14.48
N HIS A 451 -4.93 -11.49 -15.60
CA HIS A 451 -3.51 -11.61 -16.01
C HIS A 451 -2.78 -10.27 -16.08
N GLY A 452 -3.45 -9.19 -16.51
CA GLY A 452 -2.82 -7.87 -16.57
C GLY A 452 -2.32 -7.37 -15.23
N VAL A 453 -3.02 -7.70 -14.13
CA VAL A 453 -2.56 -7.35 -12.76
C VAL A 453 -1.36 -8.21 -12.35
N LYS A 454 -1.31 -9.49 -12.74
CA LYS A 454 -0.18 -10.39 -12.46
C LYS A 454 1.05 -10.00 -13.27
N ILE A 455 0.86 -9.65 -14.56
CA ILE A 455 1.93 -9.11 -15.42
C ILE A 455 2.49 -7.84 -14.79
N TRP A 456 1.64 -6.91 -14.37
CA TRP A 456 2.07 -5.69 -13.71
C TRP A 456 2.91 -5.96 -12.46
N LEU A 457 2.48 -6.91 -11.63
CA LEU A 457 3.18 -7.29 -10.41
C LEU A 457 4.61 -7.73 -10.69
N VAL A 458 4.80 -8.64 -11.66
CA VAL A 458 6.13 -9.16 -12.02
C VAL A 458 6.97 -8.10 -12.74
N LEU A 459 6.34 -7.23 -13.55
CA LEU A 459 7.00 -6.12 -14.22
C LEU A 459 7.53 -5.09 -13.22
N ALA A 460 6.72 -4.71 -12.23
CA ALA A 460 7.14 -3.81 -11.17
C ALA A 460 8.31 -4.38 -10.36
N LEU A 461 8.27 -5.69 -10.07
CA LEU A 461 9.38 -6.38 -9.41
C LEU A 461 10.66 -6.35 -10.24
N GLU A 462 10.60 -6.69 -11.52
CA GLU A 462 11.77 -6.68 -12.41
C GLU A 462 12.41 -5.29 -12.47
N LEU A 463 11.60 -4.25 -12.59
CA LEU A 463 12.09 -2.87 -12.60
C LEU A 463 12.72 -2.48 -11.27
N TRP A 464 12.10 -2.88 -10.16
CA TRP A 464 12.62 -2.60 -8.83
C TRP A 464 13.97 -3.31 -8.62
N LEU A 465 14.09 -4.58 -8.97
CA LEU A 465 15.35 -5.33 -8.88
C LEU A 465 16.47 -4.65 -9.69
N LYS A 466 16.17 -4.24 -10.92
CA LYS A 466 17.13 -3.53 -11.78
C LYS A 466 17.60 -2.21 -11.19
N THR A 467 16.66 -1.40 -10.69
CA THR A 467 16.99 -0.08 -10.12
C THR A 467 17.75 -0.17 -8.80
N HIS A 468 17.63 -1.31 -8.08
CA HIS A 468 18.34 -1.55 -6.81
C HIS A 468 19.62 -2.38 -6.97
N GLY A 469 20.07 -2.63 -8.20
CA GLY A 469 21.36 -3.22 -8.49
C GLY A 469 21.44 -4.74 -8.26
N PHE A 470 20.32 -5.45 -8.41
CA PHE A 470 20.34 -6.91 -8.49
C PHE A 470 20.86 -7.34 -9.87
N GLU A 471 21.60 -8.45 -9.90
CA GLU A 471 22.19 -8.96 -11.14
C GLU A 471 21.13 -9.54 -12.07
N SER A 472 21.25 -9.26 -13.37
CA SER A 472 20.45 -9.90 -14.41
C SER A 472 21.03 -11.25 -14.78
N HIS A 473 20.16 -12.21 -15.08
CA HIS A 473 20.52 -13.57 -15.43
C HIS A 473 19.83 -14.02 -16.70
N SER A 474 20.50 -14.88 -17.45
CA SER A 474 19.90 -15.52 -18.62
C SER A 474 18.85 -16.54 -18.21
N TRP A 475 17.72 -16.54 -18.93
CA TRP A 475 16.66 -17.52 -18.69
C TRP A 475 17.17 -18.94 -18.83
N PRO A 476 16.80 -19.88 -17.94
CA PRO A 476 17.11 -21.28 -18.09
C PRO A 476 16.62 -21.80 -19.44
N GLN A 477 17.51 -22.47 -20.19
CA GLN A 477 17.10 -23.08 -21.45
C GLN A 477 16.15 -24.24 -21.16
N PRO A 478 15.02 -24.40 -21.87
CA PRO A 478 14.15 -25.55 -21.72
C PRO A 478 14.98 -26.82 -21.96
N ALA A 479 14.87 -27.80 -21.05
CA ALA A 479 15.55 -29.07 -21.23
C ALA A 479 15.22 -29.64 -22.61
N ARG A 480 16.23 -29.86 -23.48
CA ARG A 480 16.03 -30.46 -24.78
C ARG A 480 15.39 -31.83 -24.57
N LYS A 481 14.09 -31.98 -24.84
CA LYS A 481 13.44 -33.30 -24.91
C LYS A 481 14.06 -34.03 -26.09
N TRP A 482 15.00 -34.91 -25.80
CA TRP A 482 15.46 -35.86 -26.76
C TRP A 482 14.33 -36.87 -27.00
N TRP A 483 13.52 -36.64 -28.01
CA TRP A 483 12.62 -37.68 -28.51
C TRP A 483 13.49 -38.72 -29.19
N THR A 484 13.89 -39.75 -28.48
CA THR A 484 14.38 -40.98 -29.10
C THR A 484 13.15 -41.70 -29.64
N PHE A 485 12.87 -41.49 -30.93
CA PHE A 485 12.03 -42.44 -31.65
C PHE A 485 12.75 -43.79 -31.65
N ARG A 486 12.20 -44.78 -30.95
CA ARG A 486 12.43 -46.19 -31.16
C ARG A 486 11.29 -46.79 -31.95
#